data_9b2f02fd0c9ad3032c241e6b9731f040
#
_entry.id   9b2f02fd0c9ad3032c241e6b9731f040
#
_cell.length_a   1.000
_cell.length_b   1.000
_cell.length_c   1.000
_cell.angle_alpha   90.00
_cell.angle_beta   90.00
_cell.angle_gamma   90.00
#
_symmetry.space_group_name_H-M   'P 1'
#
loop_
_entity.id
_entity.type
_entity.pdbx_description
1 polymer ?
#
loop_
_entity_poly.entity_id
_entity_poly.type
_entity_poly.pdbx_seq_one_letter_code
_entity_poly.pdbx_strand_id
1 'polypeptide(L)'
;MLLRLPECEKYVYPDITISCEEEEEVDVRKGLDVLLNPTILIEVTSKTTAMYDKTEKLSCYLTLESLQKYWLIDSEKPEIMSYKRTLENDWLMHNSADINEEISIGECKIIIKNIYKKSSLV
;
A
#
# COMPACT_ATOMS: atom_id res chain seq x y z
N MET A 1 7.44 6.32 -7.59
CA MET A 1 6.66 7.18 -8.51
C MET A 1 5.71 8.08 -7.73
N LEU A 2 5.54 9.30 -8.15
CA LEU A 2 4.63 10.23 -7.52
C LEU A 2 3.17 9.83 -7.80
N LEU A 3 2.36 9.79 -6.76
CA LEU A 3 0.94 9.42 -6.84
C LEU A 3 0.07 10.63 -6.55
N ARG A 4 -0.95 10.85 -7.37
CA ARG A 4 -1.95 11.90 -7.13
C ARG A 4 -3.14 11.33 -6.37
N LEU A 5 -3.55 12.04 -5.32
CA LEU A 5 -4.74 11.75 -4.53
C LEU A 5 -5.77 12.87 -4.76
N PRO A 6 -6.61 12.78 -5.80
CA PRO A 6 -7.46 13.89 -6.21
C PRO A 6 -8.48 14.30 -5.16
N GLU A 7 -9.07 13.36 -4.44
CA GLU A 7 -10.07 13.67 -3.40
C GLU A 7 -9.48 14.42 -2.21
N CYS A 8 -8.17 14.29 -1.99
CA CYS A 8 -7.45 14.99 -0.92
C CYS A 8 -6.58 16.12 -1.43
N GLU A 9 -6.57 16.35 -2.75
CA GLU A 9 -5.74 17.38 -3.40
C GLU A 9 -4.26 17.29 -3.01
N LYS A 10 -3.73 16.06 -2.95
CA LYS A 10 -2.35 15.79 -2.54
C LYS A 10 -1.59 14.98 -3.57
N TYR A 11 -0.26 15.13 -3.52
CA TYR A 11 0.69 14.27 -4.21
C TYR A 11 1.56 13.59 -3.17
N VAL A 12 1.76 12.27 -3.30
CA VAL A 12 2.54 11.48 -2.34
C VAL A 12 3.47 10.53 -3.07
N TYR A 13 4.49 10.04 -2.36
CA TYR A 13 5.41 9.01 -2.83
C TYR A 13 5.24 7.75 -2.00
N PRO A 14 4.37 6.80 -2.40
CA PRO A 14 4.31 5.50 -1.73
C PRO A 14 5.63 4.73 -1.92
N ASP A 15 5.94 3.84 -1.01
CA ASP A 15 7.16 3.03 -1.12
C ASP A 15 7.11 2.10 -2.34
N ILE A 16 5.97 1.44 -2.56
CA ILE A 16 5.77 0.55 -3.71
C ILE A 16 4.36 0.77 -4.28
N THR A 17 4.29 0.94 -5.60
CA THR A 17 3.02 0.98 -6.34
C THR A 17 3.01 -0.12 -7.38
N ILE A 18 1.86 -0.79 -7.53
CA ILE A 18 1.65 -1.82 -8.54
C ILE A 18 0.39 -1.46 -9.32
N SER A 19 0.50 -1.40 -10.64
CA SER A 19 -0.63 -1.18 -11.54
C SER A 19 -0.82 -2.42 -12.40
N CYS A 20 -2.01 -3.01 -12.36
CA CYS A 20 -2.33 -4.23 -13.11
C CYS A 20 -2.90 -3.93 -14.49
N GLU A 21 -3.30 -2.69 -14.72
CA GLU A 21 -3.77 -2.20 -16.01
C GLU A 21 -2.76 -1.23 -16.61
N GLU A 22 -3.02 -0.73 -17.82
CA GLU A 22 -2.17 0.30 -18.41
C GLU A 22 -2.12 1.51 -17.48
N GLU A 23 -0.91 1.96 -17.17
CA GLU A 23 -0.71 3.08 -16.27
C GLU A 23 -1.26 4.38 -16.86
N GLU A 24 -2.07 5.09 -16.08
CA GLU A 24 -2.50 6.44 -16.39
C GLU A 24 -1.54 7.41 -15.73
N GLU A 25 -0.78 8.13 -16.54
CA GLU A 25 0.24 9.06 -16.07
C GLU A 25 -0.04 10.47 -16.59
N VAL A 26 0.31 11.44 -15.76
CA VAL A 26 0.26 12.86 -16.14
C VAL A 26 1.60 13.48 -15.80
N ASP A 27 2.20 14.20 -16.76
CA ASP A 27 3.42 14.95 -16.53
C ASP A 27 3.04 16.29 -15.89
N VAL A 28 3.23 16.40 -14.58
CA VAL A 28 2.86 17.61 -13.80
C VAL A 28 4.03 18.56 -13.67
N ARG A 29 5.26 18.03 -13.69
CA ARG A 29 6.50 18.82 -13.61
C ARG A 29 7.47 18.28 -14.63
N LYS A 30 8.31 19.16 -15.16
CA LYS A 30 9.35 18.75 -16.12
C LYS A 30 10.18 17.59 -15.55
N GLY A 31 10.10 16.42 -16.18
CA GLY A 31 10.81 15.22 -15.76
C GLY A 31 10.17 14.41 -14.64
N LEU A 32 8.93 14.74 -14.22
CA LEU A 32 8.19 13.99 -13.21
C LEU A 32 6.89 13.45 -13.79
N ASP A 33 6.76 12.12 -13.77
CA ASP A 33 5.52 11.45 -14.11
C ASP A 33 4.69 11.20 -12.86
N VAL A 34 3.37 11.33 -12.98
CA VAL A 34 2.43 11.15 -11.88
C VAL A 34 1.48 10.01 -12.22
N LEU A 35 1.43 9.00 -11.36
CA LEU A 35 0.52 7.87 -11.49
C LEU A 35 -0.87 8.25 -10.97
N LEU A 36 -1.91 7.87 -11.72
CA LEU A 36 -3.30 8.15 -11.36
C LEU A 36 -4.11 6.90 -10.98
N ASN A 37 -3.65 5.70 -11.38
CA ASN A 37 -4.44 4.47 -11.23
C ASN A 37 -3.69 3.28 -10.64
N PRO A 38 -3.14 3.41 -9.42
CA PRO A 38 -2.50 2.25 -8.78
C PRO A 38 -3.55 1.20 -8.41
N THR A 39 -3.18 -0.07 -8.53
CA THR A 39 -4.03 -1.20 -8.12
C THR A 39 -3.68 -1.64 -6.70
N ILE A 40 -2.40 -1.66 -6.35
CA ILE A 40 -1.91 -2.07 -5.05
C ILE A 40 -0.88 -1.04 -4.56
N LEU A 41 -1.03 -0.61 -3.32
CA LEU A 41 -0.06 0.24 -2.65
C LEU A 41 0.52 -0.49 -1.45
N ILE A 42 1.82 -0.40 -1.28
CA ILE A 42 2.53 -0.98 -0.15
C ILE A 42 3.39 0.08 0.48
N GLU A 43 3.26 0.26 1.78
CA GLU A 43 4.10 1.19 2.54
C GLU A 43 4.73 0.49 3.72
N VAL A 44 6.01 0.82 3.96
CA VAL A 44 6.74 0.40 5.15
C VAL A 44 6.64 1.54 6.15
N THR A 45 6.20 1.22 7.35
CA THR A 45 5.95 2.25 8.37
C THR A 45 6.72 1.96 9.65
N SER A 46 7.07 3.01 10.38
CA SER A 46 7.67 2.92 11.69
C SER A 46 6.63 3.27 12.75
N LYS A 47 7.00 3.07 14.02
CA LYS A 47 6.13 3.38 15.15
C LYS A 47 5.65 4.84 15.17
N THR A 48 6.51 5.76 14.74
CA THR A 48 6.20 7.20 14.72
C THR A 48 5.30 7.59 13.55
N THR A 49 5.45 6.94 12.40
CA THR A 49 4.69 7.25 11.19
C THR A 49 3.41 6.43 11.06
N ALA A 50 3.31 5.29 11.74
CA ALA A 50 2.17 4.38 11.63
C ALA A 50 0.84 5.06 11.98
N MET A 51 0.81 5.90 13.01
CA MET A 51 -0.42 6.58 13.40
C MET A 51 -0.89 7.55 12.32
N TYR A 52 0.03 8.33 11.75
CA TYR A 52 -0.28 9.25 10.65
C TYR A 52 -0.79 8.50 9.42
N ASP A 53 -0.09 7.43 9.03
CA ASP A 53 -0.48 6.62 7.87
C ASP A 53 -1.85 5.97 8.07
N LYS A 54 -2.17 5.53 9.27
CA LYS A 54 -3.46 4.91 9.57
C LYS A 54 -4.62 5.89 9.57
N THR A 55 -4.39 7.14 9.91
CA THR A 55 -5.48 8.12 10.09
C THR A 55 -5.69 9.01 8.88
N GLU A 56 -4.67 9.71 8.44
CA GLU A 56 -4.80 10.70 7.36
C GLU A 56 -4.53 10.13 5.98
N LYS A 57 -3.39 9.48 5.78
CA LYS A 57 -3.04 8.90 4.47
C LYS A 57 -4.00 7.81 4.05
N LEU A 58 -4.35 6.91 4.97
CA LEU A 58 -5.22 5.79 4.65
C LEU A 58 -6.54 6.26 4.07
N SER A 59 -7.21 7.21 4.73
CA SER A 59 -8.49 7.69 4.24
C SER A 59 -8.40 8.28 2.84
N CYS A 60 -7.29 8.93 2.51
CA CYS A 60 -7.06 9.47 1.17
C CYS A 60 -6.79 8.37 0.13
N TYR A 61 -5.99 7.37 0.48
CA TYR A 61 -5.73 6.25 -0.42
C TYR A 61 -6.98 5.45 -0.74
N LEU A 62 -7.84 5.24 0.25
CA LEU A 62 -9.07 4.47 0.06
C LEU A 62 -10.09 5.17 -0.85
N THR A 63 -9.91 6.44 -1.16
CA THR A 63 -10.75 7.16 -2.13
C THR A 63 -10.38 6.86 -3.60
N LEU A 64 -9.22 6.25 -3.85
CA LEU A 64 -8.80 5.92 -5.20
C LEU A 64 -9.63 4.78 -5.77
N GLU A 65 -10.36 5.05 -6.87
CA GLU A 65 -11.24 4.06 -7.49
C GLU A 65 -10.51 2.82 -8.01
N SER A 66 -9.29 2.99 -8.50
CA SER A 66 -8.48 1.90 -9.04
C SER A 66 -7.90 0.98 -7.96
N LEU A 67 -7.77 1.50 -6.73
CA LEU A 67 -7.09 0.79 -5.66
C LEU A 67 -7.89 -0.43 -5.19
N GLN A 68 -7.25 -1.62 -5.18
CA GLN A 68 -7.84 -2.86 -4.73
C GLN A 68 -7.24 -3.36 -3.42
N LYS A 69 -5.97 -3.07 -3.18
CA LYS A 69 -5.27 -3.49 -1.95
C LYS A 69 -4.33 -2.41 -1.45
N TYR A 70 -4.25 -2.29 -0.14
CA TYR A 70 -3.31 -1.41 0.52
C TYR A 70 -2.68 -2.13 1.71
N TRP A 71 -1.36 -2.13 1.79
CA TRP A 71 -0.63 -2.83 2.84
C TRP A 71 0.29 -1.88 3.58
N LEU A 72 0.24 -1.97 4.92
CA LEU A 72 1.17 -1.33 5.82
C LEU A 72 2.06 -2.40 6.44
N ILE A 73 3.34 -2.39 6.10
CA ILE A 73 4.33 -3.31 6.63
C ILE A 73 5.05 -2.63 7.80
N ASP A 74 4.94 -3.18 8.98
CA ASP A 74 5.61 -2.64 10.16
C ASP A 74 7.11 -2.92 10.07
N SER A 75 7.94 -1.91 10.23
CA SER A 75 9.40 -2.05 10.16
C SER A 75 10.04 -2.45 11.49
N GLU A 76 9.30 -2.40 12.59
CA GLU A 76 9.81 -2.67 13.93
C GLU A 76 9.41 -4.04 14.46
N LYS A 77 8.35 -4.65 13.91
CA LYS A 77 7.88 -5.99 14.26
C LYS A 77 7.28 -6.68 13.04
N PRO A 78 7.29 -8.02 12.96
CA PRO A 78 6.76 -8.77 11.82
C PRO A 78 5.23 -8.77 11.81
N GLU A 79 4.65 -7.65 11.44
CA GLU A 79 3.21 -7.45 11.42
C GLU A 79 2.84 -6.65 10.18
N ILE A 80 1.77 -7.09 9.49
CA ILE A 80 1.27 -6.43 8.29
C ILE A 80 -0.21 -6.15 8.46
N MET A 81 -0.60 -4.88 8.28
CA MET A 81 -1.99 -4.48 8.21
C MET A 81 -2.39 -4.39 6.74
N SER A 82 -3.40 -5.13 6.33
CA SER A 82 -3.87 -5.13 4.95
C SER A 82 -5.31 -4.66 4.83
N TYR A 83 -5.59 -3.97 3.71
CA TYR A 83 -6.92 -3.52 3.35
C TYR A 83 -7.22 -4.03 1.95
N LYS A 84 -8.33 -4.74 1.79
CA LYS A 84 -8.74 -5.31 0.52
C LYS A 84 -10.14 -4.81 0.17
N ARG A 85 -10.32 -4.35 -1.07
CA ARG A 85 -11.63 -3.95 -1.56
C ARG A 85 -12.49 -5.20 -1.82
N THR A 86 -13.72 -5.18 -1.33
CA THR A 86 -14.68 -6.26 -1.55
C THR A 86 -15.46 -6.03 -2.83
N LEU A 87 -16.21 -7.06 -3.27
CA LEU A 87 -17.10 -6.96 -4.44
C LEU A 87 -18.20 -5.93 -4.24
N GLU A 88 -18.56 -5.64 -3.00
CA GLU A 88 -19.58 -4.65 -2.65
C GLU A 88 -18.99 -3.23 -2.51
N ASN A 89 -17.73 -3.06 -2.87
CA ASN A 89 -17.00 -1.80 -2.81
C ASN A 89 -16.73 -1.29 -1.39
N ASP A 90 -16.73 -2.20 -0.41
CA ASP A 90 -16.30 -1.94 0.95
C ASP A 90 -14.83 -2.37 1.13
N TRP A 91 -14.26 -2.03 2.28
CA TRP A 91 -12.88 -2.39 2.60
C TRP A 91 -12.84 -3.39 3.75
N LEU A 92 -12.16 -4.51 3.52
CA LEU A 92 -11.91 -5.53 4.53
C LEU A 92 -10.50 -5.34 5.09
N MET A 93 -10.41 -5.13 6.40
CA MET A 93 -9.14 -4.98 7.10
C MET A 93 -8.71 -6.31 7.71
N HIS A 94 -7.43 -6.65 7.56
CA HIS A 94 -6.84 -7.84 8.17
C HIS A 94 -5.47 -7.52 8.75
N ASN A 95 -5.23 -7.95 9.99
CA ASN A 95 -3.94 -7.79 10.65
C ASN A 95 -3.25 -9.14 10.70
N SER A 96 -2.10 -9.26 10.04
CA SER A 96 -1.32 -10.49 9.96
C SER A 96 -0.08 -10.37 10.85
N ALA A 97 -0.08 -11.07 11.97
CA ALA A 97 1.04 -11.09 12.91
C ALA A 97 1.75 -12.45 12.98
N ASP A 98 1.24 -13.47 12.29
CA ASP A 98 1.85 -14.78 12.20
C ASP A 98 2.89 -14.81 11.07
N ILE A 99 4.16 -15.00 11.41
CA ILE A 99 5.26 -15.01 10.44
C ILE A 99 5.15 -16.15 9.43
N ASN A 100 4.37 -17.18 9.71
CA ASN A 100 4.14 -18.30 8.82
C ASN A 100 2.92 -18.12 7.92
N GLU A 101 2.17 -17.03 8.09
CA GLU A 101 1.02 -16.72 7.24
C GLU A 101 1.46 -16.37 5.83
N GLU A 102 0.70 -16.90 4.86
CA GLU A 102 0.90 -16.59 3.45
C GLU A 102 -0.01 -15.44 3.03
N ILE A 103 0.55 -14.48 2.32
CA ILE A 103 -0.19 -13.34 1.77
C ILE A 103 -0.05 -13.32 0.26
N SER A 104 -1.02 -12.72 -0.42
CA SER A 104 -1.04 -12.65 -1.89
C SER A 104 -0.83 -11.23 -2.39
N ILE A 105 0.13 -11.06 -3.30
CA ILE A 105 0.32 -9.82 -4.06
C ILE A 105 0.06 -10.16 -5.53
N GLY A 106 -1.15 -9.80 -6.04
CA GLY A 106 -1.56 -10.25 -7.36
C GLY A 106 -1.61 -11.78 -7.41
N GLU A 107 -0.87 -12.37 -8.33
CA GLU A 107 -0.75 -13.83 -8.47
C GLU A 107 0.40 -14.41 -7.62
N CYS A 108 1.23 -13.57 -7.04
CA CYS A 108 2.34 -14.00 -6.22
C CYS A 108 1.89 -14.27 -4.78
N LYS A 109 2.41 -15.36 -4.20
CA LYS A 109 2.17 -15.71 -2.79
C LYS A 109 3.48 -15.61 -2.04
N ILE A 110 3.46 -14.94 -0.89
CA ILE A 110 4.65 -14.72 -0.08
C ILE A 110 4.33 -15.04 1.38
N ILE A 111 5.22 -15.78 2.04
CA ILE A 111 5.11 -15.99 3.48
C ILE A 111 5.71 -14.78 4.19
N ILE A 112 5.04 -14.27 5.21
CA ILE A 112 5.44 -13.04 5.93
C ILE A 112 6.90 -13.12 6.40
N LYS A 113 7.32 -14.26 6.90
CA LYS A 113 8.71 -14.51 7.30
C LYS A 113 9.72 -14.10 6.23
N ASN A 114 9.40 -14.32 4.95
CA ASN A 114 10.30 -14.02 3.84
C ASN A 114 10.43 -12.52 3.58
N ILE A 115 9.45 -11.73 3.96
CA ILE A 115 9.52 -10.26 3.86
C ILE A 115 10.57 -9.71 4.83
N TYR A 116 10.67 -10.32 6.01
CA TYR A 116 11.60 -9.91 7.07
C TYR A 116 12.90 -10.69 7.09
N LYS A 117 13.17 -11.50 6.09
CA LYS A 117 14.23 -12.52 6.04
C LYS A 117 15.62 -12.03 6.43
N LYS A 118 15.97 -10.80 6.07
CA LYS A 118 17.30 -10.24 6.37
C LYS A 118 17.27 -9.25 7.54
N SER A 119 16.16 -9.21 8.27
CA SER A 119 16.04 -8.35 9.44
C SER A 119 16.30 -9.16 10.72
N SER A 120 16.49 -8.47 11.83
CA SER A 120 16.61 -9.11 13.16
C SER A 120 15.25 -9.49 13.76
N LEU A 121 14.15 -9.25 13.04
CA LEU A 121 12.79 -9.44 13.55
C LEU A 121 12.30 -10.90 13.44
N VAL A 122 12.97 -11.71 12.66
CA VAL A 122 12.62 -13.13 12.47
C VAL A 122 13.85 -14.02 12.52
#